data_775c3edc0b2992f21ff6d3fa0eb0f5e1
#
_entry.id   775c3edc0b2992f21ff6d3fa0eb0f5e1
#
_cell.length_a   1.000
_cell.length_b   1.000
_cell.length_c   1.000
_cell.angle_alpha   90.00
_cell.angle_beta   90.00
_cell.angle_gamma   90.00
#
_symmetry.space_group_name_H-M   'P 1'
#
loop_
_entity.id
_entity.type
_entity.pdbx_description
1 polymer ?
#
loop_
_entity_poly.entity_id
_entity_poly.type
_entity_poly.pdbx_seq_one_letter_code
_entity_poly.pdbx_strand_id
1 'polypeptide(L)'
;MNHKADAVFVPLNIAVLTVSDTRTLETDTSGQLLVDRLTDAGHQLAARVLLKDDLYKIRAQVATWIAEDQVQVVVITGGTGFTGRDSTPEAVACLLDKQVDGFGELFRQISVADIGTSTVQSRALAGLANGTLVCCLPGSTNACRTAWDGILAEQLDARHRPCNFVPHLKPMAACESRG
;
A
#
# COMPACT_ATOMS: atom_id res chain seq x y z
N MET A 1 6.41 31.72 -18.69
CA MET A 1 5.53 30.53 -18.68
C MET A 1 6.43 29.32 -18.58
N ASN A 2 6.51 28.69 -17.40
CA ASN A 2 7.28 27.46 -17.26
C ASN A 2 6.45 26.31 -17.86
N HIS A 3 6.82 25.88 -19.06
CA HIS A 3 6.41 24.59 -19.61
C HIS A 3 7.04 23.49 -18.73
N LYS A 4 6.34 23.06 -17.64
CA LYS A 4 6.67 21.79 -17.02
C LYS A 4 6.40 20.73 -18.08
N ALA A 5 7.46 20.07 -18.53
CA ALA A 5 7.36 18.92 -19.43
C ALA A 5 6.22 17.99 -18.94
N ASP A 6 5.42 17.49 -19.86
CA ASP A 6 4.35 16.54 -19.55
C ASP A 6 4.97 15.39 -18.77
N ALA A 7 4.45 15.14 -17.55
CA ALA A 7 4.97 14.08 -16.73
C ALA A 7 4.70 12.72 -17.41
N VAL A 8 5.71 11.87 -17.44
CA VAL A 8 5.63 10.52 -18.00
C VAL A 8 5.25 9.56 -16.89
N PHE A 9 4.49 8.52 -17.22
CA PHE A 9 4.21 7.42 -16.29
C PHE A 9 5.52 6.76 -15.85
N VAL A 10 5.66 6.54 -14.54
CA VAL A 10 6.83 5.87 -13.94
C VAL A 10 6.35 4.57 -13.30
N PRO A 11 6.73 3.40 -13.83
CA PRO A 11 6.44 2.12 -13.17
C PRO A 11 7.07 2.09 -11.77
N LEU A 12 6.34 1.60 -10.78
CA LEU A 12 6.81 1.43 -9.40
C LEU A 12 6.90 -0.05 -9.06
N ASN A 13 7.83 -0.40 -8.19
CA ASN A 13 7.95 -1.73 -7.61
C ASN A 13 7.12 -1.80 -6.32
N ILE A 14 6.06 -2.60 -6.34
CA ILE A 14 5.06 -2.67 -5.29
C ILE A 14 5.06 -4.07 -4.67
N ALA A 15 5.23 -4.17 -3.36
CA ALA A 15 5.05 -5.39 -2.61
C ALA A 15 3.63 -5.45 -2.03
N VAL A 16 3.03 -6.62 -2.04
CA VAL A 16 1.70 -6.89 -1.48
C VAL A 16 1.82 -7.88 -0.31
N LEU A 17 1.34 -7.49 0.86
CA LEU A 17 1.25 -8.33 2.05
C LEU A 17 -0.21 -8.57 2.40
N THR A 18 -0.60 -9.84 2.45
CA THR A 18 -1.89 -10.24 3.01
C THR A 18 -1.68 -10.79 4.41
N VAL A 19 -2.41 -10.25 5.38
CA VAL A 19 -2.41 -10.70 6.77
C VAL A 19 -3.73 -11.43 7.03
N SER A 20 -3.66 -12.74 7.27
CA SER A 20 -4.84 -13.57 7.50
C SER A 20 -4.49 -14.87 8.23
N ASP A 21 -5.27 -15.21 9.24
CA ASP A 21 -5.14 -16.50 9.94
C ASP A 21 -5.76 -17.68 9.19
N THR A 22 -6.63 -17.40 8.21
CA THR A 22 -7.48 -18.42 7.57
C THR A 22 -7.26 -18.57 6.06
N ARG A 23 -6.72 -17.56 5.37
CA ARG A 23 -6.53 -17.62 3.91
C ARG A 23 -5.23 -18.30 3.53
N THR A 24 -5.21 -18.83 2.30
CA THR A 24 -4.03 -19.26 1.56
C THR A 24 -3.85 -18.34 0.35
N LEU A 25 -2.72 -18.41 -0.36
CA LEU A 25 -2.52 -17.62 -1.58
C LEU A 25 -3.59 -17.88 -2.64
N GLU A 26 -4.14 -19.11 -2.69
CA GLU A 26 -5.20 -19.49 -3.63
C GLU A 26 -6.56 -18.90 -3.26
N THR A 27 -6.83 -18.70 -1.97
CA THR A 27 -8.10 -18.14 -1.47
C THR A 27 -8.04 -16.66 -1.15
N ASP A 28 -6.87 -16.02 -1.30
CA ASP A 28 -6.62 -14.61 -1.02
C ASP A 28 -7.11 -13.73 -2.16
N THR A 29 -8.40 -13.47 -2.19
CA THR A 29 -9.03 -12.60 -3.20
C THR A 29 -8.65 -11.13 -3.05
N SER A 30 -8.36 -10.66 -1.84
CA SER A 30 -7.98 -9.27 -1.55
C SER A 30 -6.57 -8.97 -2.07
N GLY A 31 -5.60 -9.82 -1.73
CA GLY A 31 -4.23 -9.68 -2.24
C GLY A 31 -4.17 -9.89 -3.75
N GLN A 32 -4.97 -10.82 -4.31
CA GLN A 32 -5.03 -11.01 -5.76
C GLN A 32 -5.56 -9.76 -6.47
N LEU A 33 -6.63 -9.15 -5.95
CA LEU A 33 -7.15 -7.90 -6.51
C LEU A 33 -6.08 -6.79 -6.55
N LEU A 34 -5.30 -6.65 -5.48
CA LEU A 34 -4.22 -5.65 -5.45
C LEU A 34 -3.14 -5.94 -6.49
N VAL A 35 -2.76 -7.22 -6.66
CA VAL A 35 -1.81 -7.65 -7.70
C VAL A 35 -2.33 -7.36 -9.10
N ASP A 36 -3.60 -7.68 -9.37
CA ASP A 36 -4.22 -7.41 -10.66
C ASP A 36 -4.25 -5.90 -10.94
N ARG A 37 -4.68 -5.09 -9.97
CA ARG A 37 -4.76 -3.63 -10.11
C ARG A 37 -3.42 -2.95 -10.36
N LEU A 38 -2.38 -3.33 -9.61
CA LEU A 38 -1.05 -2.73 -9.81
C LEU A 38 -0.45 -3.12 -11.17
N THR A 39 -0.68 -4.34 -11.61
CA THR A 39 -0.20 -4.84 -12.90
C THR A 39 -0.94 -4.17 -14.06
N ASP A 40 -2.27 -4.09 -13.99
CA ASP A 40 -3.10 -3.41 -15.00
C ASP A 40 -2.75 -1.92 -15.10
N ALA A 41 -2.37 -1.28 -14.00
CA ALA A 41 -1.89 0.10 -13.98
C ALA A 41 -0.47 0.29 -14.56
N GLY A 42 0.25 -0.79 -14.87
CA GLY A 42 1.60 -0.76 -15.42
C GLY A 42 2.73 -0.74 -14.39
N HIS A 43 2.42 -0.97 -13.13
CA HIS A 43 3.42 -1.16 -12.08
C HIS A 43 3.95 -2.60 -12.05
N GLN A 44 5.00 -2.83 -11.27
CA GLN A 44 5.66 -4.14 -11.15
C GLN A 44 5.42 -4.73 -9.76
N LEU A 45 5.04 -6.00 -9.72
CA LEU A 45 4.96 -6.75 -8.47
C LEU A 45 6.37 -7.10 -8.00
N ALA A 46 6.81 -6.45 -6.92
CA ALA A 46 8.11 -6.75 -6.30
C ALA A 46 8.06 -8.05 -5.49
N ALA A 47 7.00 -8.23 -4.71
CA ALA A 47 6.79 -9.44 -3.91
C ALA A 47 5.31 -9.58 -3.53
N ARG A 48 4.86 -10.81 -3.31
CA ARG A 48 3.57 -11.13 -2.70
C ARG A 48 3.78 -12.12 -1.58
N VAL A 49 3.39 -11.75 -0.37
CA VAL A 49 3.54 -12.56 0.84
C VAL A 49 2.20 -12.65 1.57
N LEU A 50 1.92 -13.80 2.16
CA LEU A 50 0.80 -14.02 3.06
C LEU A 50 1.35 -14.44 4.42
N LEU A 51 1.00 -13.72 5.46
CA LEU A 51 1.38 -14.00 6.84
C LEU A 51 0.14 -14.19 7.71
N LYS A 52 0.29 -14.99 8.76
CA LYS A 52 -0.67 -14.98 9.87
C LYS A 52 -0.56 -13.67 10.64
N ASP A 53 -1.64 -13.30 11.34
CA ASP A 53 -1.65 -12.10 12.17
C ASP A 53 -0.71 -12.30 13.38
N ASP A 54 0.50 -11.83 13.23
CA ASP A 54 1.57 -11.82 14.22
C ASP A 54 2.31 -10.50 14.12
N LEU A 55 2.19 -9.67 15.14
CA LEU A 55 2.73 -8.31 15.19
C LEU A 55 4.20 -8.25 14.77
N TYR A 56 5.03 -9.14 15.30
CA TYR A 56 6.47 -9.09 15.05
C TYR A 56 6.87 -9.66 13.68
N LYS A 57 6.13 -10.64 13.16
CA LYS A 57 6.36 -11.15 11.80
C LYS A 57 5.96 -10.14 10.74
N ILE A 58 4.82 -9.46 10.93
CA ILE A 58 4.37 -8.38 10.05
C ILE A 58 5.41 -7.25 10.08
N ARG A 59 5.82 -6.81 11.26
CA ARG A 59 6.83 -5.76 11.44
C ARG A 59 8.16 -6.13 10.78
N ALA A 60 8.65 -7.34 10.98
CA ALA A 60 9.90 -7.81 10.39
C ALA A 60 9.83 -7.82 8.86
N GLN A 61 8.74 -8.33 8.29
CA GLN A 61 8.56 -8.36 6.83
C GLN A 61 8.51 -6.96 6.23
N VAL A 62 7.73 -6.05 6.84
CA VAL A 62 7.61 -4.67 6.36
C VAL A 62 8.94 -3.92 6.52
N ALA A 63 9.64 -4.09 7.66
CA ALA A 63 10.94 -3.48 7.89
C ALA A 63 11.99 -3.95 6.85
N THR A 64 11.96 -5.23 6.48
CA THR A 64 12.82 -5.76 5.42
C THR A 64 12.58 -5.03 4.11
N TRP A 65 11.33 -4.91 3.68
CA TRP A 65 11.00 -4.20 2.43
C TRP A 65 11.31 -2.70 2.46
N ILE A 66 11.13 -2.06 3.63
CA ILE A 66 11.54 -0.66 3.81
C ILE A 66 13.06 -0.49 3.64
N ALA A 67 13.84 -1.48 4.05
CA ALA A 67 15.30 -1.46 3.92
C ALA A 67 15.78 -1.79 2.49
N GLU A 68 14.97 -2.52 1.70
CA GLU A 68 15.33 -2.90 0.33
C GLU A 68 15.20 -1.72 -0.64
N ASP A 69 16.24 -1.46 -1.43
CA ASP A 69 16.26 -0.39 -2.42
C ASP A 69 15.24 -0.59 -3.56
N GLN A 70 14.84 -1.84 -3.79
CA GLN A 70 13.95 -2.21 -4.91
C GLN A 70 12.46 -2.06 -4.57
N VAL A 71 12.07 -1.90 -3.31
CA VAL A 71 10.66 -1.80 -2.91
C VAL A 71 10.29 -0.35 -2.64
N GLN A 72 9.45 0.22 -3.50
CA GLN A 72 9.01 1.62 -3.41
C GLN A 72 7.67 1.79 -2.71
N VAL A 73 6.81 0.79 -2.79
CA VAL A 73 5.48 0.79 -2.18
C VAL A 73 5.20 -0.57 -1.55
N VAL A 74 4.62 -0.55 -0.36
CA VAL A 74 4.10 -1.74 0.32
C VAL A 74 2.61 -1.54 0.56
N VAL A 75 1.78 -2.41 0.03
CA VAL A 75 0.33 -2.42 0.28
C VAL A 75 -0.02 -3.65 1.11
N ILE A 76 -0.56 -3.42 2.29
CA ILE A 76 -0.92 -4.46 3.26
C ILE A 76 -2.43 -4.52 3.37
N THR A 77 -3.00 -5.72 3.33
CA THR A 77 -4.43 -5.95 3.54
C THR A 77 -4.66 -6.98 4.63
N GLY A 78 -5.58 -6.69 5.54
CA GLY A 78 -5.95 -7.54 6.66
C GLY A 78 -5.28 -7.17 7.98
N GLY A 79 -5.74 -7.80 9.06
CA GLY A 79 -5.24 -7.58 10.42
C GLY A 79 -5.53 -6.18 10.98
N THR A 80 -6.59 -5.52 10.52
CA THR A 80 -6.93 -4.13 10.92
C THR A 80 -8.17 -4.03 11.83
N GLY A 81 -8.74 -5.16 12.24
CA GLY A 81 -9.89 -5.20 13.16
C GLY A 81 -9.52 -4.85 14.60
N PHE A 82 -10.44 -5.15 15.53
CA PHE A 82 -10.31 -4.82 16.95
C PHE A 82 -10.12 -6.05 17.85
N THR A 83 -9.94 -7.24 17.28
CA THR A 83 -9.65 -8.43 18.09
C THR A 83 -8.20 -8.41 18.55
N GLY A 84 -7.87 -9.22 19.56
CA GLY A 84 -6.49 -9.34 20.05
C GLY A 84 -5.50 -9.91 19.03
N ARG A 85 -6.00 -10.44 17.91
CA ARG A 85 -5.19 -10.95 16.79
C ARG A 85 -4.88 -9.87 15.76
N ASP A 86 -5.74 -8.85 15.65
CA ASP A 86 -5.57 -7.77 14.67
C ASP A 86 -4.45 -6.81 15.11
N SER A 87 -3.32 -6.86 14.46
CA SER A 87 -2.10 -6.12 14.86
C SER A 87 -1.39 -5.37 13.74
N THR A 88 -1.94 -5.36 12.53
CA THR A 88 -1.27 -4.72 11.38
C THR A 88 -0.98 -3.23 11.57
N PRO A 89 -1.92 -2.38 12.02
CA PRO A 89 -1.63 -0.97 12.25
C PRO A 89 -0.53 -0.76 13.29
N GLU A 90 -0.55 -1.51 14.39
CA GLU A 90 0.43 -1.44 15.46
C GLU A 90 1.82 -1.95 15.02
N ALA A 91 1.84 -2.95 14.13
CA ALA A 91 3.08 -3.45 13.56
C ALA A 91 3.77 -2.41 12.67
N VAL A 92 3.00 -1.63 11.94
CA VAL A 92 3.49 -0.71 10.90
C VAL A 92 3.72 0.70 11.43
N ALA A 93 2.85 1.22 12.28
CA ALA A 93 2.90 2.62 12.71
C ALA A 93 4.26 3.03 13.31
N CYS A 94 4.93 2.13 14.04
CA CYS A 94 6.23 2.39 14.64
C CYS A 94 7.40 2.41 13.63
N LEU A 95 7.19 1.96 12.39
CA LEU A 95 8.20 1.96 11.33
C LEU A 95 8.15 3.23 10.48
N LEU A 96 7.09 4.03 10.58
CA LEU A 96 6.86 5.19 9.72
C LEU A 96 7.68 6.39 10.19
N ASP A 97 8.45 6.99 9.29
CA ASP A 97 9.13 8.26 9.52
C ASP A 97 8.15 9.43 9.47
N LYS A 98 7.16 9.34 8.58
CA LYS A 98 6.09 10.33 8.42
C LYS A 98 4.75 9.64 8.19
N GLN A 99 3.77 9.98 9.00
CA GLN A 99 2.39 9.52 8.80
C GLN A 99 1.71 10.36 7.71
N VAL A 100 0.85 9.70 6.93
CA VAL A 100 -0.01 10.32 5.91
C VAL A 100 -1.45 10.23 6.40
N ASP A 101 -1.81 11.14 7.31
CA ASP A 101 -3.14 11.12 7.95
C ASP A 101 -4.27 11.22 6.93
N GLY A 102 -4.08 12.04 5.89
CA GLY A 102 -5.04 12.24 4.82
C GLY A 102 -5.43 10.96 4.08
N PHE A 103 -4.57 9.93 4.06
CA PHE A 103 -4.92 8.65 3.44
C PHE A 103 -6.07 7.98 4.18
N GLY A 104 -5.97 7.80 5.49
CA GLY A 104 -7.01 7.20 6.31
C GLY A 104 -8.28 8.05 6.35
N GLU A 105 -8.15 9.37 6.39
CA GLU A 105 -9.29 10.31 6.33
C GLU A 105 -10.07 10.16 5.04
N LEU A 106 -9.40 10.23 3.89
CA LEU A 106 -10.02 10.09 2.57
C LEU A 106 -10.60 8.68 2.37
N PHE A 107 -9.86 7.64 2.76
CA PHE A 107 -10.34 6.25 2.67
C PHE A 107 -11.65 6.06 3.43
N ARG A 108 -11.74 6.55 4.68
CA ARG A 108 -12.97 6.48 5.48
C ARG A 108 -14.09 7.30 4.86
N GLN A 109 -13.79 8.46 4.31
CA GLN A 109 -14.78 9.32 3.65
C GLN A 109 -15.41 8.64 2.43
N ILE A 110 -14.59 8.11 1.51
CA ILE A 110 -15.11 7.45 0.30
C ILE A 110 -15.82 6.13 0.61
N SER A 111 -15.42 5.44 1.69
CA SER A 111 -16.05 4.20 2.12
C SER A 111 -17.47 4.38 2.67
N VAL A 112 -17.86 5.60 3.06
CA VAL A 112 -19.23 5.89 3.54
C VAL A 112 -20.29 5.50 2.52
N ALA A 113 -20.01 5.67 1.23
CA ALA A 113 -20.95 5.33 0.16
C ALA A 113 -21.29 3.82 0.14
N ASP A 114 -20.34 2.96 0.52
CA ASP A 114 -20.49 1.51 0.46
C ASP A 114 -20.97 0.92 1.80
N ILE A 115 -20.44 1.40 2.92
CA ILE A 115 -20.62 0.78 4.24
C ILE A 115 -21.20 1.72 5.31
N GLY A 116 -21.59 2.94 4.93
CA GLY A 116 -22.19 3.91 5.83
C GLY A 116 -21.32 4.19 7.05
N THR A 117 -21.92 4.29 8.23
CA THR A 117 -21.20 4.59 9.48
C THR A 117 -20.24 3.51 9.95
N SER A 118 -20.28 2.29 9.36
CA SER A 118 -19.30 1.24 9.67
C SER A 118 -17.87 1.64 9.32
N THR A 119 -17.69 2.63 8.45
CA THR A 119 -16.38 3.21 8.14
C THR A 119 -15.64 3.77 9.38
N VAL A 120 -16.35 4.13 10.45
CA VAL A 120 -15.78 4.57 11.73
C VAL A 120 -14.83 3.52 12.32
N GLN A 121 -15.06 2.24 12.04
CA GLN A 121 -14.21 1.13 12.51
C GLN A 121 -13.02 0.86 11.62
N SER A 122 -12.86 1.56 10.51
CA SER A 122 -11.71 1.37 9.62
C SER A 122 -10.44 1.95 10.24
N ARG A 123 -9.43 1.10 10.43
CA ARG A 123 -8.10 1.49 10.90
C ARG A 123 -7.08 1.61 9.77
N ALA A 124 -7.55 1.93 8.55
CA ALA A 124 -6.68 2.20 7.42
C ALA A 124 -5.72 3.35 7.74
N LEU A 125 -4.45 3.18 7.38
CA LEU A 125 -3.40 4.18 7.56
C LEU A 125 -2.36 4.08 6.45
N ALA A 126 -1.62 5.15 6.24
CA ALA A 126 -0.43 5.13 5.40
C ALA A 126 0.67 6.04 5.96
N GLY A 127 1.88 5.82 5.50
CA GLY A 127 3.02 6.66 5.83
C GLY A 127 4.22 6.37 4.93
N LEU A 128 5.21 7.23 5.06
CA LEU A 128 6.51 7.08 4.39
C LEU A 128 7.55 6.59 5.40
N ALA A 129 8.36 5.65 4.96
CA ALA A 129 9.51 5.13 5.70
C ALA A 129 10.65 4.86 4.72
N ASN A 130 11.80 5.48 4.93
CA ASN A 130 12.98 5.33 4.06
C ASN A 130 12.66 5.49 2.56
N GLY A 131 11.77 6.41 2.20
CA GLY A 131 11.33 6.59 0.80
C GLY A 131 10.42 5.48 0.26
N THR A 132 9.90 4.60 1.10
CA THR A 132 8.87 3.61 0.77
C THR A 132 7.52 4.10 1.30
N LEU A 133 6.50 4.12 0.45
CA LEU A 133 5.12 4.33 0.89
C LEU A 133 4.55 3.01 1.42
N VAL A 134 4.07 3.02 2.65
CA VAL A 134 3.44 1.85 3.29
C VAL A 134 1.97 2.17 3.55
N CYS A 135 1.06 1.34 3.04
CA CYS A 135 -0.38 1.49 3.20
C CYS A 135 -0.98 0.24 3.87
N CYS A 136 -1.77 0.43 4.91
CA CYS A 136 -2.54 -0.62 5.57
C CYS A 136 -4.02 -0.47 5.22
N LEU A 137 -4.62 -1.55 4.72
CA LEU A 137 -6.00 -1.61 4.26
C LEU A 137 -6.78 -2.68 5.05
N PRO A 138 -8.10 -2.50 5.23
CA PRO A 138 -8.94 -3.58 5.72
C PRO A 138 -8.86 -4.83 4.85
N GLY A 139 -9.14 -6.00 5.43
CA GLY A 139 -8.96 -7.29 4.78
C GLY A 139 -10.00 -7.67 3.73
N SER A 140 -11.04 -6.88 3.50
CA SER A 140 -12.06 -7.20 2.50
C SER A 140 -11.61 -6.82 1.09
N THR A 141 -12.00 -7.63 0.11
CA THR A 141 -11.72 -7.36 -1.31
C THR A 141 -12.31 -6.03 -1.76
N ASN A 142 -13.49 -5.65 -1.23
CA ASN A 142 -14.11 -4.37 -1.56
C ASN A 142 -13.31 -3.18 -0.98
N ALA A 143 -12.80 -3.28 0.23
CA ALA A 143 -11.94 -2.24 0.81
C ALA A 143 -10.65 -2.04 0.00
N CYS A 144 -10.03 -3.12 -0.47
CA CYS A 144 -8.87 -3.06 -1.35
C CYS A 144 -9.20 -2.37 -2.68
N ARG A 145 -10.38 -2.66 -3.27
CA ARG A 145 -10.87 -1.99 -4.47
C ARG A 145 -11.07 -0.50 -4.24
N THR A 146 -11.76 -0.13 -3.17
CA THR A 146 -12.00 1.27 -2.80
C THR A 146 -10.71 2.05 -2.61
N ALA A 147 -9.74 1.46 -1.90
CA ALA A 147 -8.43 2.10 -1.69
C ALA A 147 -7.65 2.27 -2.99
N TRP A 148 -7.62 1.23 -3.82
CA TRP A 148 -6.86 1.29 -5.07
C TRP A 148 -7.52 2.24 -6.06
N ASP A 149 -8.78 1.99 -6.41
CA ASP A 149 -9.48 2.72 -7.46
C ASP A 149 -9.78 4.18 -7.04
N GLY A 150 -9.98 4.44 -5.75
CA GLY A 150 -10.32 5.76 -5.24
C GLY A 150 -9.13 6.62 -4.77
N ILE A 151 -7.95 6.02 -4.53
CA ILE A 151 -6.80 6.76 -3.99
C ILE A 151 -5.49 6.36 -4.67
N LEU A 152 -5.10 5.08 -4.59
CA LEU A 152 -3.74 4.66 -4.93
C LEU A 152 -3.47 4.76 -6.43
N ALA A 153 -4.45 4.48 -7.29
CA ALA A 153 -4.29 4.58 -8.74
C ALA A 153 -3.83 5.98 -9.18
N GLU A 154 -4.36 7.03 -8.56
CA GLU A 154 -3.96 8.42 -8.83
C GLU A 154 -2.68 8.80 -8.11
N GLN A 155 -2.55 8.43 -6.84
CA GLN A 155 -1.42 8.85 -6.00
C GLN A 155 -0.10 8.13 -6.32
N LEU A 156 -0.16 7.02 -7.05
CA LEU A 156 1.01 6.29 -7.56
C LEU A 156 1.31 6.58 -9.04
N ASP A 157 0.58 7.49 -9.66
CA ASP A 157 0.81 7.94 -11.03
C ASP A 157 1.55 9.29 -11.03
N ALA A 158 2.78 9.32 -11.57
CA ALA A 158 3.58 10.53 -11.69
C ALA A 158 2.91 11.63 -12.52
N ARG A 159 1.92 11.29 -13.33
CA ARG A 159 1.16 12.23 -14.17
C ARG A 159 0.04 12.93 -13.41
N HIS A 160 -0.43 12.36 -12.29
CA HIS A 160 -1.53 12.93 -11.50
C HIS A 160 -1.17 14.30 -10.92
N ARG A 161 -2.11 15.23 -10.98
CA ARG A 161 -1.97 16.61 -10.52
C ARG A 161 -3.02 16.97 -9.47
N PRO A 162 -2.78 17.89 -8.51
CA PRO A 162 -1.57 18.74 -8.42
C PRO A 162 -0.34 18.05 -7.82
N CYS A 163 -0.51 16.96 -7.06
CA CYS A 163 0.56 16.22 -6.40
C CYS A 163 0.25 14.72 -6.34
N ASN A 164 1.31 13.93 -6.21
CA ASN A 164 1.27 12.48 -6.04
C ASN A 164 2.49 12.03 -5.22
N PHE A 165 2.56 10.76 -4.83
CA PHE A 165 3.66 10.26 -4.00
C PHE A 165 4.95 9.96 -4.77
N VAL A 166 4.92 9.78 -6.08
CA VAL A 166 6.08 9.32 -6.86
C VAL A 166 7.36 10.12 -6.60
N PRO A 167 7.36 11.47 -6.51
CA PRO A 167 8.56 12.23 -6.22
C PRO A 167 9.17 12.02 -4.84
N HIS A 168 8.42 11.41 -3.92
CA HIS A 168 8.83 11.17 -2.53
C HIS A 168 9.36 9.74 -2.31
N LEU A 169 9.24 8.88 -3.33
CA LEU A 169 9.68 7.50 -3.26
C LEU A 169 11.17 7.40 -3.61
N LYS A 170 11.83 6.38 -3.08
CA LYS A 170 13.20 6.08 -3.45
C LYS A 170 13.29 5.80 -4.95
N PRO A 171 14.37 6.25 -5.64
CA PRO A 171 14.54 5.97 -7.06
C PRO A 171 14.71 4.46 -7.29
N MET A 172 14.24 3.98 -8.46
CA MET A 172 14.64 2.64 -8.89
C MET A 172 16.16 2.61 -9.05
N ALA A 173 16.82 1.61 -8.48
CA ALA A 173 18.23 1.39 -8.77
C ALA A 173 18.39 1.23 -10.28
N ALA A 174 19.20 2.08 -10.88
CA ALA A 174 19.54 1.94 -12.29
C ALA A 174 20.14 0.55 -12.48
N CYS A 175 19.60 -0.21 -13.44
CA CYS A 175 20.19 -1.48 -13.83
C CYS A 175 21.60 -1.15 -14.35
N GLU A 176 22.64 -1.30 -13.52
CA GLU A 176 24.00 -1.24 -14.00
C GLU A 176 24.16 -2.40 -14.98
N SER A 177 24.09 -2.08 -16.27
CA SER A 177 24.53 -2.99 -17.31
C SER A 177 26.02 -3.26 -17.06
N ARG A 178 26.31 -4.38 -16.41
CA ARG A 178 27.69 -4.90 -16.36
C ARG A 178 28.08 -5.19 -17.80
N GLY A 179 28.92 -4.28 -18.33
CA GLY A 179 29.65 -4.53 -19.55
C GLY A 179 30.71 -5.63 -19.35
#